data_96d1460c0d747394a868cfd6a5e49e08
#
_entry.id   96d1460c0d747394a868cfd6a5e49e08
#
_cell.length_a   1.000
_cell.length_b   1.000
_cell.length_c   1.000
_cell.angle_alpha   90.00
_cell.angle_beta   90.00
_cell.angle_gamma   90.00
#
_symmetry.space_group_name_H-M   'P 1'
#
loop_
_entity.id
_entity.type
_entity.pdbx_description
1 polymer ?
#
loop_
_entity_poly.entity_id
_entity_poly.type
_entity_poly.pdbx_seq_one_letter_code
_entity_poly.pdbx_strand_id
1 'polypeptide(L)'
;KFHNYINCIEGVYHTGQRDMQRIRISIDAFNAGFKIKHIGEVLYASVKNEFDAVVDKCEVTIYTDPAECTRIRHEVAIPIFEKRDDRLNTLTDESVDVYYSCILCQAFSPSHVCVVTPERLGLCGAVSWLDAKATNELDPNGPCQVITKERPIDENLGSYEDVDEAVKKFSQGALEHVTL
;
A
#
# COMPACT_ATOMS: atom_id res chain seq x y z
N LYS A 1 1.54 3.20 -4.36
CA LYS A 1 0.65 2.10 -3.93
C LYS A 1 0.78 0.82 -4.76
N PHE A 2 1.54 0.81 -5.85
CA PHE A 2 1.72 -0.38 -6.69
C PHE A 2 2.96 -1.21 -6.31
N HIS A 3 3.59 -0.88 -5.24
CA HIS A 3 4.90 -1.37 -4.86
C HIS A 3 4.93 -2.84 -4.46
N ASN A 4 3.81 -3.44 -4.10
CA ASN A 4 3.73 -4.86 -3.75
C ASN A 4 2.78 -5.66 -4.62
N TYR A 5 2.28 -5.05 -5.69
CA TYR A 5 1.50 -5.81 -6.63
C TYR A 5 2.37 -6.77 -7.42
N ILE A 6 2.07 -8.02 -7.29
CA ILE A 6 2.46 -8.99 -8.29
C ILE A 6 1.27 -9.10 -9.23
N ASN A 7 1.42 -8.47 -10.34
CA ASN A 7 0.78 -8.47 -11.50
C ASN A 7 -0.51 -8.99 -11.86
N CYS A 8 -1.32 -8.24 -12.40
CA CYS A 8 -2.68 -8.54 -12.78
C CYS A 8 -2.86 -8.96 -14.24
N ILE A 9 -1.83 -8.96 -15.03
CA ILE A 9 -1.89 -9.32 -16.46
C ILE A 9 -0.85 -10.39 -16.73
N GLU A 10 -1.27 -11.45 -17.40
CA GLU A 10 -0.40 -12.56 -17.78
C GLU A 10 0.90 -12.07 -18.42
N GLY A 11 2.01 -12.49 -17.84
CA GLY A 11 3.35 -12.14 -18.31
C GLY A 11 3.87 -10.76 -17.88
N VAL A 12 3.11 -10.00 -17.09
CA VAL A 12 3.55 -8.72 -16.55
C VAL A 12 3.53 -8.75 -15.02
N TYR A 13 4.67 -8.53 -14.42
CA TYR A 13 4.84 -8.50 -12.98
C TYR A 13 5.45 -7.17 -12.58
N HIS A 14 4.97 -6.56 -11.53
CA HIS A 14 5.63 -5.40 -10.97
C HIS A 14 5.78 -5.53 -9.46
N THR A 15 6.83 -4.96 -8.94
CA THR A 15 7.09 -4.78 -7.53
C THR A 15 7.88 -3.50 -7.33
N GLY A 16 7.67 -2.82 -6.24
CA GLY A 16 8.38 -1.58 -6.02
C GLY A 16 8.11 -1.00 -4.64
N GLN A 17 8.75 0.10 -4.41
CA GLN A 17 8.56 0.94 -3.24
C GLN A 17 8.26 2.37 -3.71
N ARG A 18 8.02 3.24 -2.75
CA ARG A 18 7.62 4.63 -2.90
C ARG A 18 8.06 5.34 -4.20
N ASP A 19 9.35 5.34 -4.49
CA ASP A 19 9.96 6.06 -5.62
C ASP A 19 10.58 5.14 -6.67
N MET A 20 10.45 3.84 -6.51
CA MET A 20 10.98 2.86 -7.44
C MET A 20 10.02 1.71 -7.64
N GLN A 21 9.66 1.47 -8.88
CA GLN A 21 8.91 0.28 -9.28
C GLN A 21 9.66 -0.53 -10.32
N ARG A 22 9.61 -1.84 -10.17
CA ARG A 22 10.19 -2.78 -11.14
C ARG A 22 9.07 -3.50 -11.85
N ILE A 23 9.05 -3.39 -13.16
CA ILE A 23 8.10 -4.08 -14.01
C ILE A 23 8.88 -5.14 -14.79
N ARG A 24 8.46 -6.40 -14.65
CA ARG A 24 8.97 -7.50 -15.46
C ARG A 24 7.95 -7.80 -16.55
N ILE A 25 8.43 -7.92 -17.75
CA ILE A 25 7.64 -8.28 -18.92
C ILE A 25 8.18 -9.63 -19.42
N SER A 26 7.31 -10.60 -19.66
CA SER A 26 7.72 -11.88 -20.24
C SER A 26 8.17 -11.70 -21.70
N ILE A 27 9.00 -12.60 -22.19
CA ILE A 27 9.38 -12.64 -23.61
C ILE A 27 8.14 -12.78 -24.49
N ASP A 28 7.15 -13.56 -24.07
CA ASP A 28 5.91 -13.76 -24.83
C ASP A 28 5.10 -12.48 -24.92
N ALA A 29 4.93 -11.74 -23.82
CA ALA A 29 4.27 -10.44 -23.83
C ALA A 29 5.04 -9.41 -24.67
N PHE A 30 6.37 -9.41 -24.60
CA PHE A 30 7.20 -8.57 -25.46
C PHE A 30 7.02 -8.91 -26.94
N ASN A 31 7.08 -10.20 -27.31
CA ASN A 31 6.87 -10.69 -28.65
C ASN A 31 5.45 -10.44 -29.17
N ALA A 32 4.45 -10.46 -28.26
CA ALA A 32 3.08 -10.07 -28.56
C ALA A 32 2.88 -8.56 -28.76
N GLY A 33 3.95 -7.77 -28.64
CA GLY A 33 3.96 -6.34 -28.93
C GLY A 33 3.63 -5.44 -27.72
N PHE A 34 3.98 -5.87 -26.50
CA PHE A 34 3.86 -5.02 -25.31
C PHE A 34 4.60 -3.69 -25.51
N LYS A 35 3.95 -2.60 -25.17
CA LYS A 35 4.47 -1.23 -25.29
C LYS A 35 4.25 -0.45 -24.01
N ILE A 36 4.96 0.66 -23.83
CA ILE A 36 4.84 1.55 -22.66
C ILE A 36 3.38 1.96 -22.38
N LYS A 37 2.59 2.22 -23.42
CA LYS A 37 1.16 2.54 -23.25
C LYS A 37 0.38 1.48 -22.49
N HIS A 38 0.75 0.22 -22.62
CA HIS A 38 0.10 -0.88 -21.92
C HIS A 38 0.39 -0.87 -20.42
N ILE A 39 1.45 -0.19 -19.96
CA ILE A 39 1.70 0.05 -18.53
C ILE A 39 0.56 0.90 -17.95
N GLY A 40 0.11 1.91 -18.66
CA GLY A 40 -1.05 2.71 -18.24
C GLY A 40 -2.33 1.86 -18.09
N GLU A 41 -2.56 0.94 -19.03
CA GLU A 41 -3.69 0.01 -18.98
C GLU A 41 -3.62 -0.94 -17.76
N VAL A 42 -2.42 -1.47 -17.47
CA VAL A 42 -2.17 -2.30 -16.28
C VAL A 42 -2.42 -1.52 -14.99
N LEU A 43 -1.90 -0.30 -14.90
CA LEU A 43 -2.09 0.56 -13.74
C LEU A 43 -3.57 0.94 -13.55
N TYR A 44 -4.25 1.28 -14.64
CA TYR A 44 -5.68 1.56 -14.60
C TYR A 44 -6.48 0.36 -14.08
N ALA A 45 -6.23 -0.82 -14.64
CA ALA A 45 -6.91 -2.05 -14.20
C ALA A 45 -6.64 -2.36 -12.72
N SER A 46 -5.41 -2.17 -12.26
CA SER A 46 -5.06 -2.37 -10.85
C SER A 46 -5.77 -1.36 -9.94
N VAL A 47 -5.77 -0.07 -10.29
CA VAL A 47 -6.46 0.96 -9.49
C VAL A 47 -7.97 0.72 -9.52
N LYS A 48 -8.53 0.34 -10.65
CA LYS A 48 -9.95 0.03 -10.77
C LYS A 48 -10.36 -1.14 -9.88
N ASN A 49 -9.54 -2.18 -9.84
CA ASN A 49 -9.81 -3.34 -9.02
C ASN A 49 -9.77 -3.05 -7.51
N GLU A 50 -8.87 -2.16 -7.07
CA GLU A 50 -8.64 -1.88 -5.65
C GLU A 50 -9.40 -0.63 -5.16
N PHE A 51 -9.62 0.34 -6.05
CA PHE A 51 -10.14 1.66 -5.72
C PHE A 51 -11.08 2.18 -6.81
N ASP A 52 -12.09 1.41 -7.17
CA ASP A 52 -13.03 1.74 -8.26
C ASP A 52 -13.65 3.14 -8.09
N ALA A 53 -13.97 3.52 -6.85
CA ALA A 53 -14.58 4.83 -6.56
C ALA A 53 -13.71 6.05 -6.94
N VAL A 54 -12.42 5.86 -7.17
CA VAL A 54 -11.49 6.95 -7.46
C VAL A 54 -10.71 6.80 -8.76
N VAL A 55 -10.86 5.68 -9.46
CA VAL A 55 -10.07 5.38 -10.66
C VAL A 55 -10.22 6.46 -11.72
N ASP A 56 -11.42 6.97 -11.93
CA ASP A 56 -11.71 8.00 -12.94
C ASP A 56 -11.20 9.40 -12.54
N LYS A 57 -10.71 9.54 -11.31
CA LYS A 57 -10.06 10.77 -10.81
C LYS A 57 -8.53 10.68 -10.86
N CYS A 58 -7.99 9.55 -11.30
CA CYS A 58 -6.56 9.32 -11.38
C CYS A 58 -6.05 9.65 -12.78
N GLU A 59 -5.02 10.49 -12.85
CA GLU A 59 -4.25 10.72 -14.06
C GLU A 59 -2.87 10.10 -13.88
N VAL A 60 -2.41 9.37 -14.90
CA VAL A 60 -1.09 8.75 -14.92
C VAL A 60 -0.28 9.34 -16.05
N THR A 61 0.78 10.06 -15.70
CA THR A 61 1.76 10.58 -16.66
C THR A 61 3.02 9.71 -16.61
N ILE A 62 3.47 9.23 -17.77
CA ILE A 62 4.66 8.41 -17.90
C ILE A 62 5.76 9.25 -18.57
N TYR A 63 6.83 9.50 -17.83
CA TYR A 63 8.03 10.16 -18.33
C TYR A 63 9.03 9.11 -18.77
N THR A 64 9.63 9.27 -19.95
CA THR A 64 10.61 8.34 -20.52
C THR A 64 11.98 8.97 -20.78
N ASP A 65 12.04 10.29 -20.80
CA ASP A 65 13.31 10.99 -20.88
C ASP A 65 14.05 10.98 -19.52
N PRO A 66 15.31 10.52 -19.46
CA PRO A 66 16.02 10.39 -18.18
C PRO A 66 16.24 11.72 -17.45
N ALA A 67 16.44 12.82 -18.17
CA ALA A 67 16.64 14.12 -17.55
C ALA A 67 15.34 14.62 -16.95
N GLU A 68 14.23 14.46 -17.67
CA GLU A 68 12.90 14.81 -17.18
C GLU A 68 12.47 13.92 -15.98
N CYS A 69 12.77 12.62 -16.02
CA CYS A 69 12.54 11.72 -14.89
C CYS A 69 13.28 12.20 -13.64
N THR A 70 14.55 12.59 -13.80
CA THR A 70 15.37 13.11 -12.71
C THR A 70 14.81 14.41 -12.17
N ARG A 71 14.42 15.33 -13.02
CA ARG A 71 13.80 16.61 -12.65
C ARG A 71 12.50 16.38 -11.86
N ILE A 72 11.57 15.61 -12.39
CA ILE A 72 10.28 15.31 -11.73
C ILE A 72 10.49 14.62 -10.38
N ARG A 73 11.45 13.68 -10.30
CA ARG A 73 11.78 13.02 -9.04
C ARG A 73 12.22 14.02 -7.98
N HIS A 74 13.14 14.93 -8.30
CA HIS A 74 13.72 15.86 -7.33
C HIS A 74 12.82 17.06 -7.04
N GLU A 75 12.16 17.63 -8.04
CA GLU A 75 11.38 18.84 -7.90
C GLU A 75 9.94 18.61 -7.46
N VAL A 76 9.39 17.42 -7.71
CA VAL A 76 7.99 17.12 -7.42
C VAL A 76 7.84 15.97 -6.43
N ALA A 77 8.38 14.78 -6.75
CA ALA A 77 8.08 13.58 -5.97
C ALA A 77 8.73 13.60 -4.58
N ILE A 78 10.02 13.92 -4.47
CA ILE A 78 10.71 13.98 -3.17
C ILE A 78 10.06 14.98 -2.22
N PRO A 79 9.81 16.25 -2.60
CA PRO A 79 9.13 17.19 -1.72
C PRO A 79 7.73 16.76 -1.25
N ILE A 80 6.99 16.03 -2.09
CA ILE A 80 5.68 15.47 -1.69
C ILE A 80 5.87 14.37 -0.64
N PHE A 81 6.87 13.50 -0.81
CA PHE A 81 7.17 12.44 0.16
C PHE A 81 7.64 13.01 1.49
N GLU A 82 8.55 13.99 1.48
CA GLU A 82 9.04 14.67 2.68
C GLU A 82 7.89 15.32 3.44
N LYS A 83 7.04 16.09 2.75
CA LYS A 83 5.88 16.73 3.37
C LYS A 83 4.90 15.71 3.97
N ARG A 84 4.77 14.53 3.38
CA ARG A 84 3.96 13.45 3.94
C ARG A 84 4.60 12.86 5.18
N ASP A 85 5.90 12.61 5.12
CA ASP A 85 6.67 12.04 6.23
C ASP A 85 6.69 12.99 7.42
N ASP A 86 6.86 14.29 7.20
CA ASP A 86 6.78 15.31 8.25
C ASP A 86 5.45 15.28 9.01
N ARG A 87 4.33 15.08 8.29
CA ARG A 87 3.03 14.93 8.95
C ARG A 87 2.92 13.64 9.76
N LEU A 88 3.52 12.55 9.28
CA LEU A 88 3.53 11.29 9.99
C LEU A 88 4.39 11.35 11.25
N ASN A 89 5.55 11.99 11.16
CA ASN A 89 6.50 12.16 12.27
C ASN A 89 5.95 12.98 13.45
N THR A 90 4.81 13.65 13.28
CA THR A 90 4.11 14.34 14.38
C THR A 90 3.17 13.44 15.16
N LEU A 91 2.95 12.20 14.70
CA LEU A 91 2.03 11.24 15.28
C LEU A 91 2.81 10.12 15.96
N THR A 92 2.28 9.66 17.09
CA THR A 92 2.75 8.46 17.78
C THR A 92 1.59 7.46 17.90
N ASP A 93 1.93 6.23 18.26
CA ASP A 93 0.92 5.19 18.44
C ASP A 93 -0.09 5.54 19.54
N GLU A 94 0.31 6.31 20.56
CA GLU A 94 -0.57 6.80 21.61
C GLU A 94 -1.46 7.97 21.16
N SER A 95 -1.00 8.75 20.18
CA SER A 95 -1.70 9.96 19.71
C SER A 95 -2.91 9.68 18.83
N VAL A 96 -3.15 8.42 18.46
CA VAL A 96 -4.26 8.01 17.60
C VAL A 96 -5.17 7.01 18.28
N ASP A 97 -6.47 7.07 17.99
CA ASP A 97 -7.46 6.18 18.58
C ASP A 97 -7.58 4.84 17.84
N VAL A 98 -7.09 4.77 16.61
CA VAL A 98 -7.22 3.59 15.76
C VAL A 98 -5.96 3.33 14.96
N TYR A 99 -5.74 2.04 14.66
CA TYR A 99 -4.78 1.55 13.68
C TYR A 99 -5.52 1.10 12.41
N TYR A 100 -4.79 0.65 11.41
CA TYR A 100 -5.39 0.13 10.18
C TYR A 100 -4.76 -1.20 9.79
N SER A 101 -5.58 -2.12 9.28
CA SER A 101 -5.07 -3.27 8.56
C SER A 101 -4.51 -2.85 7.20
N CYS A 102 -3.64 -3.67 6.63
CA CYS A 102 -3.30 -3.62 5.22
C CYS A 102 -3.19 -5.04 4.67
N ILE A 103 -4.07 -5.39 3.76
CA ILE A 103 -4.13 -6.73 3.12
C ILE A 103 -3.81 -6.70 1.63
N LEU A 104 -3.23 -5.62 1.13
CA LEU A 104 -2.86 -5.47 -0.29
C LEU A 104 -1.97 -6.59 -0.83
N CYS A 105 -1.18 -7.24 0.04
CA CYS A 105 -0.30 -8.33 -0.33
C CYS A 105 -1.01 -9.70 -0.47
N GLN A 106 -2.28 -9.81 -0.13
CA GLN A 106 -3.01 -11.10 -0.18
C GLN A 106 -3.19 -11.65 -1.58
N ALA A 107 -3.01 -10.82 -2.62
CA ALA A 107 -2.98 -11.28 -3.99
C ALA A 107 -1.90 -12.36 -4.26
N PHE A 108 -0.81 -12.38 -3.48
CA PHE A 108 0.26 -13.38 -3.60
C PHE A 108 0.59 -14.12 -2.30
N SER A 109 0.14 -13.60 -1.16
CA SER A 109 0.31 -14.22 0.16
C SER A 109 -1.02 -14.15 0.92
N PRO A 110 -1.92 -15.12 0.73
CA PRO A 110 -3.34 -15.01 1.15
C PRO A 110 -3.56 -14.72 2.63
N SER A 111 -2.64 -15.14 3.50
CA SER A 111 -2.74 -14.91 4.94
C SER A 111 -1.95 -13.69 5.43
N HIS A 112 -1.34 -12.92 4.53
CA HIS A 112 -0.56 -11.76 4.92
C HIS A 112 -1.46 -10.61 5.37
N VAL A 113 -1.17 -10.07 6.54
CA VAL A 113 -1.78 -8.84 7.05
C VAL A 113 -0.71 -8.00 7.74
N CYS A 114 -0.76 -6.69 7.54
CA CYS A 114 -0.01 -5.74 8.34
C CYS A 114 -0.98 -4.98 9.26
N VAL A 115 -0.56 -4.71 10.47
CA VAL A 115 -1.13 -3.66 11.31
C VAL A 115 -0.28 -2.41 11.08
N VAL A 116 -0.90 -1.37 10.58
CA VAL A 116 -0.24 -0.11 10.22
C VAL A 116 -0.58 0.92 11.28
N THR A 117 0.43 1.40 11.96
CA THR A 117 0.34 2.43 13.00
C THR A 117 1.13 3.68 12.59
N PRO A 118 1.01 4.81 13.30
CA PRO A 118 1.88 5.96 13.05
C PRO A 118 3.36 5.62 13.03
N GLU A 119 3.82 4.75 13.92
CA GLU A 119 5.23 4.40 14.09
C GLU A 119 5.65 3.16 13.29
N ARG A 120 4.68 2.43 12.73
CA ARG A 120 4.93 1.20 11.94
C ARG A 120 4.26 1.22 10.59
N LEU A 121 5.08 1.29 9.58
CA LEU A 121 4.66 1.13 8.19
C LEU A 121 4.19 -0.30 7.91
N GLY A 122 3.40 -0.49 6.87
CA GLY A 122 3.28 -1.81 6.27
C GLY A 122 4.66 -2.42 5.99
N LEU A 123 4.79 -3.74 6.06
CA LEU A 123 6.06 -4.47 5.88
C LEU A 123 6.78 -4.12 4.57
N CYS A 124 6.06 -3.67 3.57
CA CYS A 124 6.59 -3.16 2.32
C CYS A 124 7.35 -1.82 2.43
N GLY A 125 7.24 -1.13 3.56
CA GLY A 125 7.82 0.21 3.76
C GLY A 125 7.13 1.35 3.02
N ALA A 126 5.97 1.11 2.39
CA ALA A 126 5.33 2.11 1.54
C ALA A 126 3.92 2.53 1.99
N VAL A 127 3.22 1.69 2.73
CA VAL A 127 1.92 2.03 3.29
C VAL A 127 2.12 2.57 4.70
N SER A 128 1.93 3.87 4.88
CA SER A 128 1.93 4.52 6.18
C SER A 128 0.52 4.56 6.78
N TRP A 129 0.42 4.94 8.04
CA TRP A 129 -0.86 5.14 8.72
C TRP A 129 -1.75 6.16 7.98
N LEU A 130 -1.17 7.26 7.48
CA LEU A 130 -1.90 8.25 6.67
C LEU A 130 -2.41 7.68 5.35
N ASP A 131 -1.63 6.80 4.71
CA ASP A 131 -2.06 6.14 3.47
C ASP A 131 -3.20 5.15 3.75
N ALA A 132 -3.08 4.38 4.84
CA ALA A 132 -4.11 3.43 5.24
C ALA A 132 -5.41 4.14 5.65
N LYS A 133 -5.31 5.26 6.39
CA LYS A 133 -6.44 6.12 6.74
C LYS A 133 -7.15 6.64 5.48
N ALA A 134 -6.42 7.26 4.57
CA ALA A 134 -6.98 7.77 3.33
C ALA A 134 -7.61 6.66 2.47
N THR A 135 -7.02 5.47 2.47
CA THR A 135 -7.57 4.30 1.77
C THR A 135 -8.89 3.86 2.37
N ASN A 136 -8.98 3.81 3.70
CA ASN A 136 -10.22 3.46 4.41
C ASN A 136 -11.32 4.51 4.19
N GLU A 137 -10.98 5.80 4.23
CA GLU A 137 -11.94 6.88 3.95
C GLU A 137 -12.54 6.79 2.54
N LEU A 138 -11.76 6.31 1.56
CA LEU A 138 -12.22 6.11 0.18
C LEU A 138 -13.03 4.83 0.00
N ASP A 139 -12.64 3.76 0.68
CA ASP A 139 -13.30 2.47 0.66
C ASP A 139 -13.19 1.80 2.05
N PRO A 140 -14.21 1.96 2.90
CA PRO A 140 -14.21 1.36 4.24
C PRO A 140 -14.19 -0.19 4.26
N ASN A 141 -14.59 -0.83 3.16
CA ASN A 141 -14.56 -2.28 3.02
C ASN A 141 -13.34 -2.78 2.23
N GLY A 142 -12.47 -1.85 1.86
CA GLY A 142 -11.29 -2.10 1.06
C GLY A 142 -10.13 -2.73 1.84
N PRO A 143 -8.93 -2.66 1.28
CA PRO A 143 -7.77 -3.38 1.82
C PRO A 143 -7.22 -2.80 3.12
N CYS A 144 -7.64 -1.59 3.52
CA CYS A 144 -7.24 -0.97 4.77
C CYS A 144 -8.48 -0.70 5.62
N GLN A 145 -8.71 -1.53 6.64
CA GLN A 145 -9.84 -1.39 7.53
C GLN A 145 -9.40 -0.94 8.92
N VAL A 146 -10.27 -0.22 9.61
CA VAL A 146 -10.03 0.27 10.97
C VAL A 146 -9.82 -0.90 11.93
N ILE A 147 -8.84 -0.74 12.81
CA ILE A 147 -8.59 -1.60 13.97
C ILE A 147 -8.62 -0.71 15.19
N THR A 148 -9.55 -0.95 16.10
CA THR A 148 -9.60 -0.28 17.41
C THR A 148 -8.47 -0.76 18.31
N LYS A 149 -8.20 -0.01 19.38
CA LYS A 149 -7.25 -0.38 20.43
C LYS A 149 -7.84 -0.13 21.83
N GLU A 150 -9.13 -0.43 21.96
CA GLU A 150 -9.89 -0.13 23.18
C GLU A 150 -9.68 -1.16 24.28
N ARG A 151 -9.25 -2.39 23.93
CA ARG A 151 -9.08 -3.50 24.87
C ARG A 151 -7.60 -3.88 25.03
N PRO A 152 -6.84 -3.16 25.88
CA PRO A 152 -5.43 -3.46 26.09
C PRO A 152 -5.25 -4.78 26.86
N ILE A 153 -4.29 -5.59 26.40
CA ILE A 153 -3.76 -6.75 27.12
C ILE A 153 -2.50 -6.32 27.88
N ASP A 154 -1.58 -5.65 27.19
CA ASP A 154 -0.37 -5.04 27.73
C ASP A 154 0.01 -3.82 26.90
N GLU A 155 -0.25 -2.63 27.43
CA GLU A 155 0.04 -1.37 26.74
C GLU A 155 1.53 -1.14 26.51
N ASN A 156 2.39 -1.63 27.41
CA ASN A 156 3.85 -1.47 27.25
C ASN A 156 4.41 -2.31 26.11
N LEU A 157 3.72 -3.37 25.74
CA LEU A 157 4.09 -4.24 24.63
C LEU A 157 3.26 -3.93 23.36
N GLY A 158 2.38 -2.93 23.41
CA GLY A 158 1.47 -2.64 22.31
C GLY A 158 0.54 -3.81 21.97
N SER A 159 0.10 -4.57 22.98
CA SER A 159 -0.76 -5.75 22.83
C SER A 159 -2.20 -5.41 23.15
N TYR A 160 -3.11 -5.68 22.20
CA TYR A 160 -4.54 -5.36 22.28
C TYR A 160 -5.39 -6.53 21.76
N GLU A 161 -6.49 -6.87 22.46
CA GLU A 161 -7.43 -7.89 21.97
C GLU A 161 -8.02 -7.53 20.60
N ASP A 162 -8.34 -6.24 20.39
CA ASP A 162 -8.90 -5.76 19.13
C ASP A 162 -7.94 -5.97 17.95
N VAL A 163 -6.64 -5.78 18.18
CA VAL A 163 -5.59 -6.01 17.20
C VAL A 163 -5.48 -7.50 16.88
N ASP A 164 -5.50 -8.35 17.91
CA ASP A 164 -5.44 -9.81 17.76
C ASP A 164 -6.66 -10.34 16.99
N GLU A 165 -7.87 -9.88 17.32
CA GLU A 165 -9.08 -10.24 16.57
C GLU A 165 -9.01 -9.82 15.10
N ALA A 166 -8.54 -8.59 14.84
CA ALA A 166 -8.39 -8.09 13.48
C ALA A 166 -7.35 -8.89 12.69
N VAL A 167 -6.19 -9.15 13.31
CA VAL A 167 -5.12 -9.94 12.67
C VAL A 167 -5.60 -11.36 12.40
N LYS A 168 -6.27 -12.00 13.35
CA LYS A 168 -6.85 -13.34 13.16
C LYS A 168 -7.86 -13.37 12.02
N LYS A 169 -8.76 -12.39 11.98
CA LYS A 169 -9.77 -12.24 10.92
C LYS A 169 -9.12 -12.09 9.55
N PHE A 170 -8.20 -11.13 9.41
CA PHE A 170 -7.61 -10.78 8.12
C PHE A 170 -6.56 -11.77 7.63
N SER A 171 -5.89 -12.50 8.55
CA SER A 171 -4.97 -13.58 8.19
C SER A 171 -5.67 -14.92 7.93
N GLN A 172 -7.01 -14.96 8.01
CA GLN A 172 -7.79 -16.19 7.89
C GLN A 172 -7.40 -17.24 8.96
N GLY A 173 -7.07 -16.77 10.15
CA GLY A 173 -6.68 -17.62 11.27
C GLY A 173 -5.22 -18.05 11.30
N ALA A 174 -4.39 -17.59 10.36
CA ALA A 174 -2.98 -17.94 10.31
C ALA A 174 -2.13 -17.24 11.40
N LEU A 175 -2.62 -16.09 11.89
CA LEU A 175 -2.01 -15.31 12.97
C LEU A 175 -3.03 -15.14 14.10
N GLU A 176 -2.59 -15.24 15.34
CA GLU A 176 -3.46 -15.10 16.53
C GLU A 176 -3.07 -13.93 17.42
N HIS A 177 -1.79 -13.59 17.47
CA HIS A 177 -1.27 -12.51 18.30
C HIS A 177 -0.29 -11.63 17.55
N VAL A 178 -0.33 -10.34 17.88
CA VAL A 178 0.64 -9.34 17.41
C VAL A 178 0.95 -8.40 18.56
N THR A 179 2.22 -8.15 18.78
CA THR A 179 2.71 -7.04 19.61
C THR A 179 3.26 -5.94 18.71
N LEU A 180 2.95 -4.72 19.03
CA LEU A 180 3.28 -3.54 18.23
C LEU A 180 4.44 -2.76 18.83
#